data_acf35dc7599666b6eae929dbe4deef5d
#
_entry.id   acf35dc7599666b6eae929dbe4deef5d
#
_cell.length_a   1.000
_cell.length_b   1.000
_cell.length_c   1.000
_cell.angle_alpha   90.00
_cell.angle_beta   90.00
_cell.angle_gamma   90.00
#
_symmetry.space_group_name_H-M   'P 1'
#
loop_
_entity.id
_entity.type
_entity.pdbx_description
1 polymer ?
#
loop_
_entity_poly.entity_id
_entity_poly.type
_entity_poly.pdbx_seq_one_letter_code
_entity_poly.pdbx_strand_id
1 'polypeptide(L)'
;MKKISFFVAIAAAASLASCTAQAPKANMKNDVDSLSYMMGITNTQGLDMYMSQQLGVDTAYMADFIRGVKEGSSKTSPKDVAYMAGLQIGQQVGGRMFDMMSQRIFGNDSTQSLSKENFLAGFMAALQKKGMNVTMEEANAYVQSKAEAIKTKATEAQFAENKAAGEKFLAENAKKEGVKTTSSGLQYKIIKEGNGAVPTDSSKVKVNYKGTLIDGTQFDSSYDRKEPTTFRANQVIKGWTEALTMMPVGSKWELYIPQDLAYGAREAGQIKPFSTLIFEVE
;
A
#
# COMPACT_ATOMS: atom_id res chain seq x y z
N MET A 1 8.52 -65.04 -24.15
CA MET A 1 8.05 -63.72 -23.70
C MET A 1 6.98 -63.97 -22.61
N LYS A 2 7.35 -63.77 -21.35
CA LYS A 2 6.47 -64.03 -20.23
C LYS A 2 5.51 -62.83 -20.02
N LYS A 3 4.21 -63.08 -20.12
CA LYS A 3 3.17 -62.08 -19.78
C LYS A 3 3.17 -61.92 -18.29
N ILE A 4 3.54 -60.75 -17.79
CA ILE A 4 3.45 -60.35 -16.40
C ILE A 4 2.06 -59.74 -16.21
N SER A 5 1.11 -60.52 -15.66
CA SER A 5 -0.16 -60.00 -15.22
C SER A 5 0.01 -59.40 -13.81
N PHE A 6 -0.06 -58.10 -13.68
CA PHE A 6 -0.10 -57.43 -12.40
C PHE A 6 -1.55 -57.45 -11.86
N PHE A 7 -1.83 -58.41 -10.96
CA PHE A 7 -3.00 -58.30 -10.10
C PHE A 7 -2.62 -57.48 -8.88
N VAL A 8 -3.08 -56.23 -8.82
CA VAL A 8 -3.00 -55.43 -7.61
C VAL A 8 -4.24 -55.73 -6.76
N ALA A 9 -4.04 -56.51 -5.72
CA ALA A 9 -5.05 -56.69 -4.66
C ALA A 9 -5.08 -55.45 -3.81
N ILE A 10 -6.16 -54.69 -3.87
CA ILE A 10 -6.41 -53.53 -3.00
C ILE A 10 -7.01 -54.11 -1.69
N ALA A 11 -6.20 -54.09 -0.63
CA ALA A 11 -6.69 -54.35 0.74
C ALA A 11 -7.55 -53.16 1.19
N ALA A 12 -8.82 -53.43 1.46
CA ALA A 12 -9.74 -52.46 2.05
C ALA A 12 -9.37 -52.27 3.52
N ALA A 13 -8.88 -51.09 3.87
CA ALA A 13 -8.88 -50.63 5.26
C ALA A 13 -10.12 -49.75 5.45
N ALA A 14 -11.07 -50.28 6.20
CA ALA A 14 -12.24 -49.57 6.68
C ALA A 14 -11.83 -48.69 7.84
N SER A 15 -12.17 -47.39 7.79
CA SER A 15 -12.81 -46.64 8.90
C SER A 15 -12.71 -45.14 8.66
N LEU A 16 -13.79 -44.55 8.70
CA LEU A 16 -14.26 -43.27 9.25
C LEU A 16 -15.30 -42.69 8.30
N ALA A 17 -16.55 -42.67 8.74
CA ALA A 17 -17.68 -42.09 8.05
C ALA A 17 -17.52 -40.55 8.00
N SER A 18 -17.03 -40.10 6.87
CA SER A 18 -17.19 -38.73 6.35
C SER A 18 -17.90 -38.92 5.01
N CYS A 19 -18.88 -38.07 4.66
CA CYS A 19 -19.56 -38.11 3.37
C CYS A 19 -18.55 -37.83 2.26
N THR A 20 -17.76 -38.82 1.88
CA THR A 20 -16.79 -38.75 0.81
C THR A 20 -17.52 -38.95 -0.50
N ALA A 21 -17.49 -37.92 -1.35
CA ALA A 21 -17.84 -38.09 -2.75
C ALA A 21 -17.05 -39.25 -3.31
N GLN A 22 -17.73 -40.32 -3.69
CA GLN A 22 -17.09 -41.56 -4.17
C GLN A 22 -16.32 -41.22 -5.45
N ALA A 23 -15.03 -41.56 -5.46
CA ALA A 23 -14.18 -41.32 -6.66
C ALA A 23 -14.82 -42.01 -7.87
N PRO A 24 -14.75 -41.40 -9.07
CA PRO A 24 -15.25 -42.02 -10.28
C PRO A 24 -14.60 -43.39 -10.50
N LYS A 25 -15.38 -44.41 -10.82
CA LYS A 25 -14.85 -45.73 -11.14
C LYS A 25 -14.20 -45.67 -12.53
N ALA A 26 -12.89 -45.87 -12.58
CA ALA A 26 -12.18 -45.98 -13.84
C ALA A 26 -12.48 -47.32 -14.50
N ASN A 27 -12.59 -47.33 -15.84
CA ASN A 27 -12.82 -48.50 -16.65
C ASN A 27 -11.56 -48.74 -17.51
N MET A 28 -10.61 -49.50 -16.95
CA MET A 28 -9.30 -49.75 -17.56
C MET A 28 -9.34 -51.05 -18.36
N LYS A 29 -9.83 -51.01 -19.61
CA LYS A 29 -9.96 -52.16 -20.49
C LYS A 29 -8.72 -52.47 -21.34
N ASN A 30 -7.88 -51.50 -21.49
CA ASN A 30 -6.68 -51.57 -22.33
C ASN A 30 -5.56 -50.68 -21.78
N ASP A 31 -4.39 -50.72 -22.40
CA ASP A 31 -3.21 -49.97 -21.97
C ASP A 31 -3.43 -48.43 -22.05
N VAL A 32 -4.21 -47.96 -23.03
CA VAL A 32 -4.53 -46.53 -23.18
C VAL A 32 -5.42 -46.06 -22.06
N ASP A 33 -6.42 -46.81 -21.67
CA ASP A 33 -7.30 -46.51 -20.53
C ASP A 33 -6.47 -46.45 -19.24
N SER A 34 -5.59 -47.42 -19.02
CA SER A 34 -4.70 -47.51 -17.88
C SER A 34 -3.72 -46.30 -17.83
N LEU A 35 -3.12 -45.99 -18.97
CA LEU A 35 -2.22 -44.85 -19.12
C LEU A 35 -2.96 -43.52 -18.78
N SER A 36 -4.16 -43.33 -19.33
CA SER A 36 -4.98 -42.13 -19.07
C SER A 36 -5.29 -41.95 -17.59
N TYR A 37 -5.64 -43.04 -16.90
CA TYR A 37 -5.89 -43.00 -15.46
C TYR A 37 -4.64 -42.65 -14.65
N MET A 38 -3.49 -43.26 -14.98
CA MET A 38 -2.22 -42.98 -14.32
C MET A 38 -1.74 -41.52 -14.58
N MET A 39 -1.94 -41.02 -15.78
CA MET A 39 -1.67 -39.61 -16.09
C MET A 39 -2.56 -38.68 -15.24
N GLY A 40 -3.84 -39.01 -15.03
CA GLY A 40 -4.71 -38.26 -14.13
C GLY A 40 -4.15 -38.17 -12.70
N ILE A 41 -3.66 -39.31 -12.16
CA ILE A 41 -3.06 -39.36 -10.82
C ILE A 41 -1.77 -38.52 -10.77
N THR A 42 -0.87 -38.69 -11.73
CA THR A 42 0.43 -37.97 -11.72
C THR A 42 0.27 -36.46 -11.85
N ASN A 43 -0.78 -35.99 -12.54
CA ASN A 43 -1.07 -34.55 -12.65
C ASN A 43 -1.61 -33.91 -11.37
N THR A 44 -1.87 -34.67 -10.30
CA THR A 44 -2.18 -34.09 -8.98
C THR A 44 -0.95 -33.82 -8.12
N GLN A 45 0.26 -34.13 -8.62
CA GLN A 45 1.48 -33.89 -7.86
C GLN A 45 1.66 -32.39 -7.57
N GLY A 46 1.77 -32.03 -6.29
CA GLY A 46 1.89 -30.63 -5.83
C GLY A 46 0.60 -29.83 -5.82
N LEU A 47 -0.54 -30.41 -6.23
CA LEU A 47 -1.82 -29.72 -6.24
C LEU A 47 -2.28 -29.33 -4.85
N ASP A 48 -2.00 -30.14 -3.82
CA ASP A 48 -2.35 -29.88 -2.43
C ASP A 48 -1.71 -28.58 -1.92
N MET A 49 -0.43 -28.38 -2.25
CA MET A 49 0.31 -27.18 -1.90
C MET A 49 -0.22 -25.95 -2.67
N TYR A 50 -0.50 -26.12 -3.94
CA TYR A 50 -1.07 -25.08 -4.78
C TYR A 50 -2.47 -24.65 -4.27
N MET A 51 -3.34 -25.62 -3.95
CA MET A 51 -4.68 -25.33 -3.40
C MET A 51 -4.62 -24.57 -2.09
N SER A 52 -3.79 -25.00 -1.14
CA SER A 52 -3.72 -24.38 0.17
C SER A 52 -3.00 -23.02 0.15
N GLN A 53 -1.88 -22.93 -0.54
CA GLN A 53 -1.03 -21.72 -0.49
C GLN A 53 -1.39 -20.66 -1.52
N GLN A 54 -1.85 -21.05 -2.71
CA GLN A 54 -2.15 -20.12 -3.80
C GLN A 54 -3.64 -19.82 -3.93
N LEU A 55 -4.49 -20.84 -3.77
CA LEU A 55 -5.94 -20.69 -3.92
C LEU A 55 -6.65 -20.48 -2.57
N GLY A 56 -5.98 -20.69 -1.42
CA GLY A 56 -6.58 -20.54 -0.11
C GLY A 56 -7.71 -21.55 0.17
N VAL A 57 -7.67 -22.72 -0.47
CA VAL A 57 -8.68 -23.78 -0.26
C VAL A 57 -8.40 -24.50 1.05
N ASP A 58 -9.34 -24.43 1.97
CA ASP A 58 -9.32 -25.24 3.18
C ASP A 58 -9.68 -26.70 2.84
N THR A 59 -8.89 -27.65 3.36
CA THR A 59 -9.11 -29.09 3.17
C THR A 59 -10.47 -29.58 3.67
N ALA A 60 -11.10 -28.86 4.60
CA ALA A 60 -12.47 -29.14 5.04
C ALA A 60 -13.49 -29.05 3.89
N TYR A 61 -13.21 -28.27 2.85
CA TYR A 61 -14.08 -28.06 1.68
C TYR A 61 -13.61 -28.83 0.43
N MET A 62 -12.81 -29.87 0.60
CA MET A 62 -12.30 -30.68 -0.52
C MET A 62 -13.41 -31.26 -1.42
N ALA A 63 -14.55 -31.64 -0.84
CA ALA A 63 -15.69 -32.15 -1.60
C ALA A 63 -16.25 -31.09 -2.58
N ASP A 64 -16.31 -29.83 -2.16
CA ASP A 64 -16.75 -28.74 -3.01
C ASP A 64 -15.74 -28.42 -4.10
N PHE A 65 -14.44 -28.47 -3.77
CA PHE A 65 -13.37 -28.31 -4.76
C PHE A 65 -13.46 -29.39 -5.85
N ILE A 66 -13.59 -30.67 -5.47
CA ILE A 66 -13.73 -31.79 -6.42
C ILE A 66 -14.99 -31.63 -7.29
N ARG A 67 -16.10 -31.18 -6.72
CA ARG A 67 -17.31 -30.86 -7.47
C ARG A 67 -17.04 -29.79 -8.52
N GLY A 68 -16.34 -28.69 -8.13
CA GLY A 68 -15.96 -27.63 -9.05
C GLY A 68 -15.06 -28.12 -10.19
N VAL A 69 -14.06 -28.98 -9.90
CA VAL A 69 -13.20 -29.58 -10.94
C VAL A 69 -14.03 -30.42 -11.92
N LYS A 70 -14.94 -31.26 -11.42
CA LYS A 70 -15.81 -32.11 -12.23
C LYS A 70 -16.72 -31.27 -13.13
N GLU A 71 -17.38 -30.25 -12.59
CA GLU A 71 -18.26 -29.36 -13.34
C GLU A 71 -17.46 -28.54 -14.36
N GLY A 72 -16.32 -27.97 -13.96
CA GLY A 72 -15.49 -27.15 -14.82
C GLY A 72 -14.90 -27.93 -15.98
N SER A 73 -14.50 -29.20 -15.78
CA SER A 73 -13.93 -30.04 -16.83
C SER A 73 -14.87 -30.30 -18.01
N SER A 74 -16.17 -30.17 -17.82
CA SER A 74 -17.21 -30.35 -18.84
C SER A 74 -17.66 -29.06 -19.50
N LYS A 75 -17.22 -27.89 -18.99
CA LYS A 75 -17.65 -26.54 -19.44
C LYS A 75 -16.73 -26.01 -20.53
N THR A 76 -16.98 -26.39 -21.78
CA THR A 76 -16.11 -26.07 -22.94
C THR A 76 -16.74 -25.12 -23.97
N SER A 77 -18.04 -24.84 -23.86
CA SER A 77 -18.67 -23.91 -24.80
C SER A 77 -18.19 -22.46 -24.59
N PRO A 78 -18.17 -21.61 -25.61
CA PRO A 78 -17.81 -20.20 -25.46
C PRO A 78 -18.61 -19.46 -24.38
N LYS A 79 -19.88 -19.83 -24.19
CA LYS A 79 -20.75 -19.29 -23.14
C LYS A 79 -20.26 -19.69 -21.74
N ASP A 80 -19.91 -20.96 -21.58
CA ASP A 80 -19.41 -21.48 -20.30
C ASP A 80 -18.04 -20.86 -19.96
N VAL A 81 -17.14 -20.75 -20.94
CA VAL A 81 -15.82 -20.10 -20.77
C VAL A 81 -16.00 -18.66 -20.33
N ALA A 82 -16.91 -17.90 -20.97
CA ALA A 82 -17.19 -16.52 -20.56
C ALA A 82 -17.75 -16.42 -19.13
N TYR A 83 -18.65 -17.33 -18.76
CA TYR A 83 -19.22 -17.38 -17.40
C TYR A 83 -18.15 -17.69 -16.35
N MET A 84 -17.32 -18.70 -16.59
CA MET A 84 -16.23 -19.06 -15.66
C MET A 84 -15.18 -17.95 -15.51
N ALA A 85 -14.82 -17.29 -16.60
CA ALA A 85 -13.96 -16.11 -16.56
C ALA A 85 -14.60 -14.98 -15.73
N GLY A 86 -15.90 -14.77 -15.86
CA GLY A 86 -16.66 -13.82 -15.04
C GLY A 86 -16.64 -14.15 -13.56
N LEU A 87 -16.79 -15.42 -13.18
CA LEU A 87 -16.67 -15.87 -11.79
C LEU A 87 -15.27 -15.59 -11.22
N GLN A 88 -14.24 -15.93 -11.96
CA GLN A 88 -12.84 -15.71 -11.56
C GLN A 88 -12.55 -14.21 -11.35
N ILE A 89 -12.95 -13.37 -12.32
CA ILE A 89 -12.80 -11.91 -12.21
C ILE A 89 -13.62 -11.38 -11.03
N GLY A 90 -14.85 -11.83 -10.87
CA GLY A 90 -15.74 -11.42 -9.79
C GLY A 90 -15.16 -11.73 -8.40
N GLN A 91 -14.58 -12.90 -8.19
CA GLN A 91 -13.88 -13.26 -6.95
C GLN A 91 -12.67 -12.35 -6.70
N GLN A 92 -11.86 -12.11 -7.74
CA GLN A 92 -10.68 -11.26 -7.62
C GLN A 92 -11.06 -9.80 -7.30
N VAL A 93 -12.02 -9.26 -8.05
CA VAL A 93 -12.45 -7.85 -7.95
C VAL A 93 -13.24 -7.60 -6.67
N GLY A 94 -14.17 -8.49 -6.32
CA GLY A 94 -15.01 -8.34 -5.14
C GLY A 94 -14.39 -8.81 -3.83
N GLY A 95 -13.20 -9.41 -3.87
CA GLY A 95 -12.44 -9.86 -2.71
C GLY A 95 -11.15 -9.07 -2.52
N ARG A 96 -10.03 -9.76 -2.66
CA ARG A 96 -8.69 -9.22 -2.34
C ARG A 96 -8.38 -7.85 -2.93
N MET A 97 -8.79 -7.59 -4.18
CA MET A 97 -8.54 -6.29 -4.81
C MET A 97 -9.31 -5.17 -4.10
N PHE A 98 -10.60 -5.41 -3.81
CA PHE A 98 -11.43 -4.45 -3.09
C PHE A 98 -10.88 -4.15 -1.69
N ASP A 99 -10.49 -5.18 -0.96
CA ASP A 99 -9.93 -5.06 0.39
C ASP A 99 -8.62 -4.26 0.39
N MET A 100 -7.72 -4.54 -0.57
CA MET A 100 -6.48 -3.77 -0.74
C MET A 100 -6.74 -2.30 -1.08
N MET A 101 -7.74 -1.99 -1.91
CA MET A 101 -8.10 -0.60 -2.21
C MET A 101 -8.63 0.12 -0.97
N SER A 102 -9.49 -0.54 -0.20
CA SER A 102 -10.02 0.01 1.05
C SER A 102 -8.90 0.27 2.07
N GLN A 103 -8.02 -0.71 2.27
CA GLN A 103 -6.87 -0.57 3.15
C GLN A 103 -5.90 0.54 2.71
N ARG A 104 -5.70 0.72 1.40
CA ARG A 104 -4.84 1.80 0.88
C ARG A 104 -5.36 3.20 1.23
N ILE A 105 -6.69 3.35 1.34
CA ILE A 105 -7.33 4.64 1.65
C ILE A 105 -7.41 4.87 3.16
N PHE A 106 -7.86 3.86 3.92
CA PHE A 106 -8.14 3.99 5.35
C PHE A 106 -7.02 3.45 6.25
N GLY A 107 -5.99 2.81 5.68
CA GLY A 107 -4.89 2.20 6.45
C GLY A 107 -5.40 1.08 7.36
N ASN A 108 -5.05 1.15 8.63
CA ASN A 108 -5.45 0.17 9.66
C ASN A 108 -6.76 0.54 10.37
N ASP A 109 -7.48 1.59 9.94
CA ASP A 109 -8.78 1.94 10.49
C ASP A 109 -9.85 0.96 9.99
N SER A 110 -10.11 -0.07 10.79
CA SER A 110 -11.11 -1.10 10.49
C SER A 110 -12.56 -0.62 10.63
N THR A 111 -12.78 0.61 11.11
CA THR A 111 -14.12 1.19 11.27
C THR A 111 -14.65 1.79 9.96
N GLN A 112 -13.76 1.97 8.98
CA GLN A 112 -14.08 2.55 7.67
C GLN A 112 -13.73 1.59 6.53
N SER A 113 -14.58 1.58 5.50
CA SER A 113 -14.35 0.81 4.28
C SER A 113 -15.04 1.47 3.10
N LEU A 114 -14.57 1.16 1.89
CA LEU A 114 -15.30 1.50 0.68
C LEU A 114 -16.62 0.71 0.63
N SER A 115 -17.63 1.24 -0.07
CA SER A 115 -18.85 0.50 -0.35
C SER A 115 -18.62 -0.51 -1.48
N LYS A 116 -18.61 -1.80 -1.13
CA LYS A 116 -18.47 -2.89 -2.10
C LYS A 116 -19.61 -2.91 -3.11
N GLU A 117 -20.83 -2.60 -2.68
CA GLU A 117 -22.01 -2.52 -3.54
C GLU A 117 -21.83 -1.44 -4.62
N ASN A 118 -21.46 -0.21 -4.21
CA ASN A 118 -21.24 0.90 -5.15
C ASN A 118 -20.06 0.64 -6.08
N PHE A 119 -18.99 0.02 -5.57
CA PHE A 119 -17.83 -0.36 -6.37
C PHE A 119 -18.23 -1.36 -7.46
N LEU A 120 -18.96 -2.44 -7.11
CA LEU A 120 -19.43 -3.42 -8.08
C LEU A 120 -20.45 -2.83 -9.06
N ALA A 121 -21.32 -1.94 -8.61
CA ALA A 121 -22.26 -1.24 -9.50
C ALA A 121 -21.52 -0.43 -10.58
N GLY A 122 -20.51 0.34 -10.18
CA GLY A 122 -19.65 1.09 -11.12
C GLY A 122 -18.89 0.17 -12.08
N PHE A 123 -18.33 -0.92 -11.55
CA PHE A 123 -17.63 -1.91 -12.35
C PHE A 123 -18.54 -2.55 -13.42
N MET A 124 -19.76 -2.93 -13.04
CA MET A 124 -20.72 -3.52 -13.97
C MET A 124 -21.22 -2.51 -14.99
N ALA A 125 -21.45 -1.24 -14.60
CA ALA A 125 -21.84 -0.18 -15.53
C ALA A 125 -20.77 0.03 -16.61
N ALA A 126 -19.50 0.02 -16.22
CA ALA A 126 -18.36 0.15 -17.14
C ALA A 126 -18.25 -1.03 -18.11
N LEU A 127 -18.41 -2.27 -17.64
CA LEU A 127 -18.42 -3.47 -18.48
C LEU A 127 -19.56 -3.46 -19.50
N GLN A 128 -20.75 -3.01 -19.09
CA GLN A 128 -21.92 -2.94 -19.96
C GLN A 128 -21.90 -1.73 -20.89
N LYS A 129 -20.99 -0.77 -20.65
CA LYS A 129 -20.97 0.53 -21.34
C LYS A 129 -22.32 1.27 -21.27
N LYS A 130 -23.04 1.08 -20.16
CA LYS A 130 -24.37 1.64 -19.91
C LYS A 130 -24.48 2.12 -18.46
N GLY A 131 -25.26 3.17 -18.24
CA GLY A 131 -25.50 3.70 -16.89
C GLY A 131 -24.33 4.48 -16.26
N MET A 132 -23.27 4.71 -17.02
CA MET A 132 -22.20 5.63 -16.58
C MET A 132 -22.62 7.07 -16.86
N ASN A 133 -22.61 7.89 -15.82
CA ASN A 133 -22.87 9.35 -15.93
C ASN A 133 -21.57 10.15 -16.03
N VAL A 134 -20.43 9.47 -16.10
CA VAL A 134 -19.08 10.06 -16.15
C VAL A 134 -18.21 9.28 -17.13
N THR A 135 -17.24 9.95 -17.72
CA THR A 135 -16.20 9.32 -18.53
C THR A 135 -15.16 8.62 -17.65
N MET A 136 -14.36 7.75 -18.24
CA MET A 136 -13.24 7.10 -17.53
C MET A 136 -12.21 8.12 -17.02
N GLU A 137 -11.97 9.20 -17.78
CA GLU A 137 -11.05 10.27 -17.40
C GLU A 137 -11.56 11.05 -16.19
N GLU A 138 -12.83 11.45 -16.19
CA GLU A 138 -13.48 12.10 -15.05
C GLU A 138 -13.49 11.21 -13.81
N ALA A 139 -13.78 9.91 -13.98
CA ALA A 139 -13.72 8.95 -12.88
C ALA A 139 -12.31 8.83 -12.28
N ASN A 140 -11.27 8.76 -13.12
CA ASN A 140 -9.88 8.70 -12.66
C ASN A 140 -9.47 9.98 -11.90
N ALA A 141 -9.81 11.16 -12.44
CA ALA A 141 -9.52 12.44 -11.80
C ALA A 141 -10.23 12.56 -10.43
N TYR A 142 -11.50 12.14 -10.37
CA TYR A 142 -12.27 12.09 -9.13
C TYR A 142 -11.65 11.16 -8.10
N VAL A 143 -11.28 9.93 -8.51
CA VAL A 143 -10.66 8.94 -7.61
C VAL A 143 -9.36 9.47 -7.04
N GLN A 144 -8.46 10.03 -7.88
CA GLN A 144 -7.21 10.61 -7.40
C GLN A 144 -7.44 11.71 -6.37
N SER A 145 -8.29 12.68 -6.69
CA SER A 145 -8.56 13.82 -5.82
C SER A 145 -9.23 13.41 -4.51
N LYS A 146 -10.24 12.55 -4.56
CA LYS A 146 -11.03 12.17 -3.38
C LYS A 146 -10.32 11.14 -2.50
N ALA A 147 -9.62 10.18 -3.09
CA ALA A 147 -8.84 9.21 -2.33
C ALA A 147 -7.75 9.91 -1.50
N GLU A 148 -7.04 10.88 -2.08
CA GLU A 148 -6.03 11.65 -1.36
C GLU A 148 -6.65 12.50 -0.24
N ALA A 149 -7.77 13.16 -0.51
CA ALA A 149 -8.46 13.97 0.52
C ALA A 149 -8.96 13.10 1.69
N ILE A 150 -9.55 11.94 1.42
CA ILE A 150 -10.05 11.02 2.45
C ILE A 150 -8.87 10.46 3.26
N LYS A 151 -7.80 10.04 2.58
CA LYS A 151 -6.59 9.53 3.23
C LYS A 151 -5.95 10.58 4.14
N THR A 152 -5.83 11.83 3.65
CA THR A 152 -5.29 12.94 4.45
C THR A 152 -6.14 13.17 5.69
N LYS A 153 -7.47 13.18 5.56
CA LYS A 153 -8.39 13.37 6.69
C LYS A 153 -8.30 12.23 7.72
N ALA A 154 -8.21 10.98 7.25
CA ALA A 154 -8.02 9.82 8.13
C ALA A 154 -6.67 9.89 8.87
N THR A 155 -5.59 10.23 8.16
CA THR A 155 -4.27 10.43 8.75
C THR A 155 -4.29 11.59 9.76
N GLU A 156 -4.98 12.69 9.45
CA GLU A 156 -5.12 13.83 10.36
C GLU A 156 -5.83 13.44 11.65
N ALA A 157 -6.90 12.66 11.56
CA ALA A 157 -7.60 12.16 12.76
C ALA A 157 -6.69 11.24 13.60
N GLN A 158 -5.92 10.37 12.97
CA GLN A 158 -4.99 9.47 13.65
C GLN A 158 -3.84 10.21 14.34
N PHE A 159 -3.36 11.30 13.76
CA PHE A 159 -2.22 12.09 14.28
C PHE A 159 -2.63 13.46 14.80
N ALA A 160 -3.90 13.62 15.20
CA ALA A 160 -4.44 14.89 15.71
C ALA A 160 -3.65 15.45 16.90
N GLU A 161 -3.22 14.58 17.82
CA GLU A 161 -2.40 14.98 18.97
C GLU A 161 -1.03 15.52 18.54
N ASN A 162 -0.37 14.88 17.56
CA ASN A 162 0.91 15.34 17.04
C ASN A 162 0.79 16.70 16.35
N LYS A 163 -0.27 16.90 15.57
CA LYS A 163 -0.59 18.18 14.94
C LYS A 163 -0.82 19.27 15.97
N ALA A 164 -1.69 19.02 16.95
CA ALA A 164 -2.00 19.97 18.02
C ALA A 164 -0.76 20.33 18.87
N ALA A 165 0.10 19.36 19.18
CA ALA A 165 1.36 19.61 19.88
C ALA A 165 2.29 20.53 19.09
N GLY A 166 2.40 20.32 17.77
CA GLY A 166 3.18 21.17 16.88
C GLY A 166 2.64 22.61 16.80
N GLU A 167 1.33 22.76 16.64
CA GLU A 167 0.65 24.08 16.60
C GLU A 167 0.85 24.85 17.93
N LYS A 168 0.66 24.16 19.06
CA LYS A 168 0.91 24.72 20.38
C LYS A 168 2.36 25.16 20.55
N PHE A 169 3.30 24.31 20.16
CA PHE A 169 4.73 24.63 20.21
C PHE A 169 5.03 25.91 19.42
N LEU A 170 4.54 26.02 18.19
CA LEU A 170 4.77 27.21 17.34
C LEU A 170 4.12 28.47 17.93
N ALA A 171 2.90 28.37 18.50
CA ALA A 171 2.23 29.49 19.14
C ALA A 171 2.98 30.02 20.39
N GLU A 172 3.60 29.13 21.15
CA GLU A 172 4.46 29.48 22.29
C GLU A 172 5.83 30.02 21.83
N ASN A 173 6.41 29.40 20.78
CA ASN A 173 7.72 29.76 20.28
C ASN A 173 7.74 31.16 19.65
N ALA A 174 6.66 31.54 18.96
CA ALA A 174 6.52 32.89 18.40
C ALA A 174 6.65 34.04 19.41
N LYS A 175 6.43 33.74 20.71
CA LYS A 175 6.52 34.71 21.80
C LYS A 175 7.94 34.82 22.36
N LYS A 176 8.85 33.94 21.97
CA LYS A 176 10.22 33.92 22.50
C LYS A 176 11.05 35.05 21.91
N GLU A 177 11.94 35.61 22.71
CA GLU A 177 12.86 36.66 22.27
C GLU A 177 13.74 36.19 21.08
N GLY A 178 13.81 37.04 20.06
CA GLY A 178 14.60 36.81 18.86
C GLY A 178 13.96 35.89 17.83
N VAL A 179 12.78 35.31 18.11
CA VAL A 179 12.03 34.52 17.13
C VAL A 179 11.22 35.45 16.22
N LYS A 180 11.35 35.26 14.92
CA LYS A 180 10.59 35.96 13.86
C LYS A 180 9.70 34.96 13.13
N THR A 181 8.55 35.43 12.64
CA THR A 181 7.58 34.62 11.90
C THR A 181 7.35 35.26 10.52
N THR A 182 7.43 34.47 9.47
CA THR A 182 7.11 34.91 8.09
C THR A 182 5.60 34.80 7.81
N SER A 183 5.16 35.32 6.67
CA SER A 183 3.77 35.22 6.22
C SER A 183 3.31 33.80 5.94
N SER A 184 4.23 32.87 5.62
CA SER A 184 3.95 31.46 5.42
C SER A 184 3.77 30.68 6.73
N GLY A 185 4.14 31.25 7.87
CA GLY A 185 4.18 30.62 9.19
C GLY A 185 5.52 29.98 9.54
N LEU A 186 6.55 30.07 8.68
CA LEU A 186 7.90 29.69 9.06
C LEU A 186 8.37 30.57 10.21
N GLN A 187 8.90 29.97 11.27
CA GLN A 187 9.55 30.70 12.35
C GLN A 187 11.05 30.46 12.30
N TYR A 188 11.81 31.48 12.65
CA TYR A 188 13.27 31.39 12.66
C TYR A 188 13.87 32.31 13.74
N LYS A 189 15.04 31.91 14.22
CA LYS A 189 15.87 32.70 15.11
C LYS A 189 17.28 32.80 14.53
N ILE A 190 17.80 34.02 14.40
CA ILE A 190 19.15 34.28 13.94
C ILE A 190 20.09 34.05 15.09
N ILE A 191 20.94 33.02 15.02
CA ILE A 191 21.97 32.74 16.03
C ILE A 191 23.27 33.49 15.67
N LYS A 192 23.57 33.54 14.38
CA LYS A 192 24.71 34.28 13.81
C LYS A 192 24.28 34.87 12.50
N GLU A 193 24.52 36.17 12.33
CA GLU A 193 24.32 36.86 11.04
C GLU A 193 25.50 36.57 10.13
N GLY A 194 25.22 36.22 8.87
CA GLY A 194 26.22 36.13 7.81
C GLY A 194 26.36 37.45 7.06
N ASN A 195 27.45 37.59 6.32
CA ASN A 195 27.72 38.77 5.52
C ASN A 195 27.93 38.44 4.02
N GLY A 196 27.72 37.20 3.63
CA GLY A 196 27.86 36.77 2.24
C GLY A 196 26.60 37.03 1.41
N ALA A 197 26.60 36.60 0.17
CA ALA A 197 25.45 36.73 -0.72
C ALA A 197 24.28 35.90 -0.23
N VAL A 198 23.04 36.38 -0.43
CA VAL A 198 21.83 35.61 -0.18
C VAL A 198 21.58 34.67 -1.37
N PRO A 199 21.42 33.39 -1.18
CA PRO A 199 21.13 32.42 -2.25
C PRO A 199 19.80 32.69 -2.93
N THR A 200 19.69 32.33 -4.19
CA THR A 200 18.44 32.24 -4.93
C THR A 200 17.88 30.83 -4.80
N ASP A 201 16.63 30.59 -5.21
CA ASP A 201 15.99 29.28 -5.21
C ASP A 201 16.73 28.22 -6.04
N SER A 202 17.39 28.61 -7.10
CA SER A 202 18.18 27.75 -8.00
C SER A 202 19.63 27.51 -7.52
N SER A 203 20.06 28.20 -6.47
CA SER A 203 21.41 28.11 -5.94
C SER A 203 21.71 26.75 -5.34
N LYS A 204 22.97 26.28 -5.50
CA LYS A 204 23.51 25.19 -4.70
C LYS A 204 24.12 25.77 -3.44
N VAL A 205 23.66 25.25 -2.30
CA VAL A 205 24.14 25.66 -0.97
C VAL A 205 24.79 24.49 -0.27
N LYS A 206 25.86 24.76 0.46
CA LYS A 206 26.57 23.79 1.30
C LYS A 206 26.34 24.16 2.75
N VAL A 207 25.70 23.27 3.51
CA VAL A 207 25.26 23.55 4.87
C VAL A 207 25.65 22.46 5.85
N ASN A 208 25.92 22.86 7.09
CA ASN A 208 25.82 21.98 8.24
C ASN A 208 24.42 22.15 8.85
N TYR A 209 23.85 21.05 9.30
CA TYR A 209 22.52 21.10 9.91
C TYR A 209 22.30 19.97 10.91
N LYS A 210 21.37 20.21 11.81
CA LYS A 210 20.82 19.22 12.73
C LYS A 210 19.30 19.39 12.76
N GLY A 211 18.57 18.30 12.51
CA GLY A 211 17.11 18.26 12.53
C GLY A 211 16.60 17.47 13.75
N THR A 212 15.64 18.06 14.49
CA THR A 212 14.99 17.44 15.63
C THR A 212 13.47 17.63 15.59
N LEU A 213 12.75 16.71 16.22
CA LEU A 213 11.33 16.86 16.56
C LEU A 213 11.19 17.82 17.76
N ILE A 214 9.95 18.24 18.06
CA ILE A 214 9.65 19.14 19.17
C ILE A 214 9.96 18.55 20.57
N ASP A 215 10.05 17.22 20.68
CA ASP A 215 10.46 16.50 21.88
C ASP A 215 11.98 16.36 22.02
N GLY A 216 12.75 16.91 21.06
CA GLY A 216 14.22 16.85 21.04
C GLY A 216 14.78 15.62 20.34
N THR A 217 13.96 14.68 19.88
CA THR A 217 14.41 13.50 19.12
C THR A 217 15.09 13.94 17.83
N GLN A 218 16.36 13.62 17.66
CA GLN A 218 17.12 13.89 16.44
C GLN A 218 16.75 12.87 15.38
N PHE A 219 16.41 13.34 14.17
CA PHE A 219 16.12 12.48 13.03
C PHE A 219 17.14 12.58 11.90
N ASP A 220 17.91 13.67 11.83
CA ASP A 220 18.98 13.82 10.85
C ASP A 220 20.04 14.86 11.30
N SER A 221 21.29 14.65 10.91
CA SER A 221 22.40 15.57 11.23
C SER A 221 23.57 15.40 10.25
N SER A 222 24.03 16.49 9.66
CA SER A 222 25.29 16.51 8.92
C SER A 222 26.51 16.40 9.82
N TYR A 223 26.38 16.85 11.08
CA TYR A 223 27.48 16.75 12.05
C TYR A 223 27.84 15.32 12.39
N ASP A 224 26.82 14.42 12.48
CA ASP A 224 27.06 12.99 12.74
C ASP A 224 27.79 12.33 11.57
N ARG A 225 27.55 12.79 10.35
CA ARG A 225 28.27 12.35 9.15
C ARG A 225 29.66 12.99 9.02
N LYS A 226 29.96 13.98 9.87
CA LYS A 226 31.22 14.77 9.87
C LYS A 226 31.52 15.49 8.55
N GLU A 227 30.50 15.75 7.76
CA GLU A 227 30.62 16.47 6.50
C GLU A 227 29.37 17.30 6.22
N PRO A 228 29.54 18.54 5.69
CA PRO A 228 28.41 19.35 5.24
C PRO A 228 27.74 18.72 4.03
N THR A 229 26.44 18.97 3.89
CA THR A 229 25.66 18.47 2.78
C THR A 229 25.38 19.58 1.77
N THR A 230 25.40 19.24 0.48
CA THR A 230 25.10 20.18 -0.60
C THR A 230 23.69 19.91 -1.14
N PHE A 231 22.84 20.95 -1.14
CA PHE A 231 21.48 20.91 -1.67
C PHE A 231 21.29 21.96 -2.77
N ARG A 232 20.31 21.77 -3.65
CA ARG A 232 19.68 22.87 -4.38
C ARG A 232 18.60 23.48 -3.49
N ALA A 233 18.54 24.80 -3.37
CA ALA A 233 17.61 25.48 -2.46
C ALA A 233 16.14 25.17 -2.76
N ASN A 234 15.78 24.83 -4.01
CA ASN A 234 14.42 24.44 -4.41
C ASN A 234 14.16 22.92 -4.42
N GLN A 235 15.09 22.09 -3.92
CA GLN A 235 14.95 20.62 -3.87
C GLN A 235 14.92 20.10 -2.43
N VAL A 236 14.46 20.91 -1.50
CA VAL A 236 14.29 20.60 -0.09
C VAL A 236 12.84 20.90 0.33
N ILE A 237 12.49 20.67 1.58
CA ILE A 237 11.16 21.06 2.09
C ILE A 237 10.94 22.58 1.98
N LYS A 238 9.68 23.00 1.82
CA LYS A 238 9.32 24.41 1.56
C LYS A 238 9.92 25.38 2.58
N GLY A 239 9.87 25.01 3.86
CA GLY A 239 10.44 25.84 4.94
C GLY A 239 11.94 26.04 4.81
N TRP A 240 12.68 25.05 4.32
CA TRP A 240 14.10 25.21 4.01
C TRP A 240 14.33 26.09 2.79
N THR A 241 13.58 25.90 1.71
CA THR A 241 13.67 26.76 0.53
C THR A 241 13.49 28.22 0.90
N GLU A 242 12.45 28.51 1.70
CA GLU A 242 12.16 29.86 2.17
C GLU A 242 13.30 30.40 3.05
N ALA A 243 13.74 29.65 4.05
CA ALA A 243 14.83 30.08 4.92
C ALA A 243 16.14 30.32 4.15
N LEU A 244 16.56 29.40 3.29
CA LEU A 244 17.81 29.48 2.53
C LEU A 244 17.84 30.70 1.60
N THR A 245 16.70 31.10 1.04
CA THR A 245 16.59 32.30 0.20
C THR A 245 16.49 33.60 1.01
N MET A 246 16.53 33.52 2.33
CA MET A 246 16.62 34.68 3.24
C MET A 246 17.93 34.76 4.01
N MET A 247 18.69 33.65 4.10
CA MET A 247 19.92 33.53 4.89
C MET A 247 21.14 33.99 4.08
N PRO A 248 21.84 35.05 4.47
CA PRO A 248 23.15 35.35 3.91
C PRO A 248 24.18 34.24 4.17
N VAL A 249 25.06 33.96 3.26
CA VAL A 249 26.14 32.99 3.47
C VAL A 249 26.97 33.37 4.70
N GLY A 250 27.29 32.39 5.52
CA GLY A 250 27.97 32.54 6.80
C GLY A 250 27.01 32.69 8.01
N SER A 251 25.70 32.69 7.75
CA SER A 251 24.67 32.68 8.82
C SER A 251 24.56 31.34 9.50
N LYS A 252 24.08 31.41 10.75
CA LYS A 252 23.57 30.24 11.50
C LYS A 252 22.21 30.59 12.07
N TRP A 253 21.18 29.87 11.64
CA TRP A 253 19.81 30.09 12.06
C TRP A 253 19.23 28.84 12.71
N GLU A 254 18.28 29.03 13.60
CA GLU A 254 17.39 27.99 14.08
C GLU A 254 16.03 28.18 13.41
N LEU A 255 15.54 27.14 12.74
CA LEU A 255 14.29 27.14 11.98
C LEU A 255 13.27 26.31 12.72
N TYR A 256 12.03 26.77 12.81
CA TYR A 256 10.89 26.06 13.35
C TYR A 256 9.84 25.98 12.26
N ILE A 257 9.71 24.81 11.66
CA ILE A 257 9.00 24.62 10.41
C ILE A 257 7.67 23.95 10.69
N PRO A 258 6.53 24.64 10.45
CA PRO A 258 5.22 24.05 10.55
C PRO A 258 5.07 22.90 9.53
N GLN A 259 4.21 21.94 9.85
CA GLN A 259 4.03 20.74 9.06
C GLN A 259 3.66 21.02 7.58
N ASP A 260 2.94 22.09 7.28
CA ASP A 260 2.55 22.51 5.92
C ASP A 260 3.75 22.94 5.04
N LEU A 261 4.84 23.35 5.67
CA LEU A 261 6.10 23.70 5.04
C LEU A 261 7.14 22.57 5.11
N ALA A 262 6.75 21.40 5.69
CA ALA A 262 7.58 20.21 5.85
C ALA A 262 6.99 19.02 5.09
N TYR A 263 6.61 17.96 5.79
CA TYR A 263 6.14 16.71 5.19
C TYR A 263 4.61 16.55 5.18
N GLY A 264 3.87 17.41 5.89
CA GLY A 264 2.40 17.36 5.96
C GLY A 264 1.89 16.01 6.48
N ALA A 265 0.94 15.43 5.78
CA ALA A 265 0.37 14.12 6.11
C ALA A 265 1.28 12.93 5.80
N ARG A 266 2.49 13.15 5.24
CA ARG A 266 3.42 12.07 4.87
C ARG A 266 4.32 11.71 6.05
N GLU A 267 4.54 10.41 6.22
CA GLU A 267 5.57 9.87 7.10
C GLU A 267 6.95 9.91 6.40
N ALA A 268 8.02 10.24 7.12
CA ALA A 268 9.37 10.25 6.59
C ALA A 268 10.36 9.74 7.65
N GLY A 269 10.67 8.46 7.61
CA GLY A 269 11.53 7.81 8.60
C GLY A 269 10.96 7.94 10.02
N GLN A 270 11.65 8.65 10.91
CA GLN A 270 11.18 8.90 12.28
C GLN A 270 10.17 10.06 12.39
N ILE A 271 9.96 10.79 11.30
CA ILE A 271 9.06 11.94 11.27
C ILE A 271 7.64 11.45 11.01
N LYS A 272 6.79 11.53 12.03
CA LYS A 272 5.37 11.19 11.95
C LYS A 272 4.60 12.23 11.12
N PRO A 273 3.43 11.87 10.55
CA PRO A 273 2.54 12.84 9.91
C PRO A 273 2.25 14.06 10.82
N PHE A 274 2.17 15.22 10.18
CA PHE A 274 1.89 16.54 10.82
C PHE A 274 2.91 16.97 11.88
N SER A 275 4.14 16.47 11.83
CA SER A 275 5.20 16.92 12.73
C SER A 275 5.70 18.31 12.38
N THR A 276 5.79 19.17 13.41
CA THR A 276 6.59 20.40 13.38
C THR A 276 8.06 20.02 13.53
N LEU A 277 8.93 20.60 12.72
CA LEU A 277 10.35 20.29 12.69
C LEU A 277 11.18 21.46 13.20
N ILE A 278 12.27 21.17 13.88
CA ILE A 278 13.27 22.15 14.33
C ILE A 278 14.58 21.83 13.63
N PHE A 279 15.19 22.83 13.02
CA PHE A 279 16.50 22.69 12.41
C PHE A 279 17.46 23.79 12.87
N GLU A 280 18.65 23.41 13.25
CA GLU A 280 19.80 24.30 13.24
C GLU A 280 20.45 24.19 11.88
N VAL A 281 20.69 25.32 11.20
CA VAL A 281 21.26 25.38 9.83
C VAL A 281 22.38 26.43 9.81
N GLU A 282 23.56 26.02 9.33
CA GLU A 282 24.72 26.89 9.17
C GLU A 282 25.29 26.77 7.75
#